data_ddab1892e98b6cdeffafcad890d78526
#
_entry.id   ddab1892e98b6cdeffafcad890d78526
#
_cell.length_a   1.000
_cell.length_b   1.000
_cell.length_c   1.000
_cell.angle_alpha   90.00
_cell.angle_beta   90.00
_cell.angle_gamma   90.00
#
_symmetry.space_group_name_H-M   'P 1'
#
loop_
_entity.id
_entity.type
_entity.pdbx_description
1 polymer ?
#
loop_
_entity_poly.entity_id
_entity_poly.type
_entity_poly.pdbx_seq_one_letter_code
_entity_poly.pdbx_strand_id
1 'polypeptide(L)'
;IAATIVTTTLFTVMHGGAFEAGVIPVLNVVTMSLMMTVVLEYTGSIIAPIIMHAIWNGIGSIILGGVSLADDYPHLLNVTFNGNDILSGGVCKIEGSIVVLVINIFMIGVFAILKKRKHA
;
A
#
# COMPACT_ATOMS: atom_id res chain seq x y z
N ILE A 1 -16.12 11.41 -2.64
CA ILE A 1 -15.04 12.26 -2.07
C ILE A 1 -15.02 12.10 -0.55
N ALA A 2 -16.11 12.39 0.19
CA ALA A 2 -16.11 12.29 1.66
C ALA A 2 -15.74 10.88 2.15
N ALA A 3 -16.32 9.84 1.57
CA ALA A 3 -15.98 8.45 1.91
C ALA A 3 -14.48 8.15 1.69
N THR A 4 -13.90 8.60 0.57
CA THR A 4 -12.48 8.42 0.29
C THR A 4 -11.60 9.09 1.35
N ILE A 5 -11.94 10.32 1.76
CA ILE A 5 -11.20 11.04 2.79
C ILE A 5 -11.26 10.26 4.12
N VAL A 6 -12.45 9.86 4.55
CA VAL A 6 -12.64 9.13 5.81
C VAL A 6 -11.90 7.79 5.78
N THR A 7 -12.07 7.00 4.72
CA THR A 7 -11.41 5.68 4.63
C THR A 7 -9.91 5.79 4.55
N THR A 8 -9.36 6.74 3.77
CA THR A 8 -7.92 6.97 3.69
C THR A 8 -7.35 7.43 5.02
N THR A 9 -8.05 8.33 5.72
CA THR A 9 -7.63 8.78 7.06
C THR A 9 -7.58 7.62 8.04
N LEU A 10 -8.67 6.84 8.14
CA LEU A 10 -8.73 5.69 9.03
C LEU A 10 -7.65 4.64 8.68
N PHE A 11 -7.50 4.32 7.40
CA PHE A 11 -6.48 3.39 6.93
C PHE A 11 -5.07 3.84 7.32
N THR A 12 -4.77 5.14 7.13
CA THR A 12 -3.46 5.69 7.47
C THR A 12 -3.20 5.68 8.98
N VAL A 13 -4.20 6.05 9.79
CA VAL A 13 -4.10 6.03 11.25
C VAL A 13 -3.87 4.61 11.78
N MET A 14 -4.51 3.59 11.19
CA MET A 14 -4.31 2.19 11.57
C MET A 14 -2.90 1.66 11.21
N HIS A 15 -2.17 2.35 10.34
CA HIS A 15 -0.76 2.07 10.02
C HIS A 15 0.16 3.02 10.78
N GLY A 16 -0.02 3.11 12.11
CA GLY A 16 0.65 4.08 12.97
C GLY A 16 2.18 4.11 12.85
N GLY A 17 2.81 2.97 12.64
CA GLY A 17 4.27 2.86 12.41
C GLY A 17 4.79 3.70 11.23
N ALA A 18 3.94 4.03 10.27
CA ALA A 18 4.32 4.88 9.14
C ALA A 18 4.69 6.30 9.59
N PHE A 19 3.98 6.85 10.61
CA PHE A 19 4.23 8.20 11.12
C PHE A 19 5.57 8.31 11.86
N GLU A 20 6.00 7.23 12.53
CA GLU A 20 7.29 7.17 13.21
C GLU A 20 8.44 6.98 12.22
N ALA A 21 8.15 6.36 11.09
CA ALA A 21 9.13 5.99 10.09
C ALA A 21 9.48 7.09 9.08
N GLY A 22 8.62 8.10 8.92
CA GLY A 22 8.89 9.27 8.08
C GLY A 22 7.88 9.50 6.95
N VAL A 23 8.21 10.42 6.06
CA VAL A 23 7.26 10.92 5.04
C VAL A 23 6.96 9.88 3.96
N ILE A 24 7.95 9.15 3.46
CA ILE A 24 7.75 8.16 2.38
C ILE A 24 6.81 7.04 2.82
N PRO A 25 6.97 6.39 3.99
CA PRO A 25 6.02 5.42 4.50
C PRO A 25 4.58 5.95 4.60
N VAL A 26 4.39 7.17 5.11
CA VAL A 26 3.05 7.79 5.18
C VAL A 26 2.46 7.96 3.79
N LEU A 27 3.23 8.46 2.81
CA LEU A 27 2.78 8.60 1.44
C LEU A 27 2.44 7.25 0.79
N ASN A 28 3.19 6.19 1.11
CA ASN A 28 2.92 4.84 0.64
C ASN A 28 1.58 4.31 1.17
N VAL A 29 1.30 4.49 2.46
CA VAL A 29 0.02 4.09 3.06
C VAL A 29 -1.14 4.88 2.45
N VAL A 30 -1.01 6.20 2.33
CA VAL A 30 -2.03 7.05 1.70
C VAL A 30 -2.28 6.65 0.24
N THR A 31 -1.23 6.50 -0.55
CA THR A 31 -1.37 6.13 -1.97
C THR A 31 -1.89 4.71 -2.16
N MET A 32 -1.56 3.77 -1.26
CA MET A 32 -2.15 2.43 -1.26
C MET A 32 -3.66 2.48 -1.00
N SER A 33 -4.12 3.26 -0.03
CA SER A 33 -5.55 3.47 0.20
C SER A 33 -6.26 4.06 -1.02
N LEU A 34 -5.65 5.07 -1.66
CA LEU A 34 -6.20 5.67 -2.87
C LEU A 34 -6.21 4.68 -4.04
N MET A 35 -5.17 3.88 -4.20
CA MET A 35 -5.11 2.81 -5.21
C MET A 35 -6.26 1.81 -5.01
N MET A 36 -6.48 1.33 -3.79
CA MET A 36 -7.60 0.45 -3.47
C MET A 36 -8.95 1.11 -3.75
N THR A 37 -9.09 2.42 -3.51
CA THR A 37 -10.30 3.18 -3.83
C THR A 37 -10.57 3.20 -5.34
N VAL A 38 -9.57 3.50 -6.18
CA VAL A 38 -9.79 3.51 -7.64
C VAL A 38 -10.02 2.12 -8.21
N VAL A 39 -9.44 1.07 -7.61
CA VAL A 39 -9.74 -0.33 -7.95
C VAL A 39 -11.18 -0.67 -7.61
N LEU A 40 -11.66 -0.29 -6.41
CA LEU A 40 -13.06 -0.44 -6.02
C LEU A 40 -14.00 0.25 -7.02
N GLU A 41 -13.71 1.48 -7.37
CA GLU A 41 -14.51 2.26 -8.32
C GLU A 41 -14.51 1.67 -9.74
N TYR A 42 -13.39 1.11 -10.19
CA TYR A 42 -13.28 0.46 -11.49
C TYR A 42 -14.00 -0.88 -11.54
N THR A 43 -13.83 -1.70 -10.51
CA THR A 43 -14.41 -3.06 -10.45
C THR A 43 -15.88 -3.06 -10.03
N GLY A 44 -16.29 -2.07 -9.23
CA GLY A 44 -17.58 -2.04 -8.56
C GLY A 44 -17.71 -3.08 -7.44
N SER A 45 -16.59 -3.65 -6.99
CA SER A 45 -16.57 -4.73 -6.00
C SER A 45 -15.54 -4.49 -4.92
N ILE A 46 -15.97 -4.54 -3.65
CA ILE A 46 -15.07 -4.45 -2.49
C ILE A 46 -14.15 -5.67 -2.38
N ILE A 47 -14.48 -6.78 -3.01
CA ILE A 47 -13.68 -8.01 -2.99
C ILE A 47 -12.30 -7.77 -3.60
N ALA A 48 -12.20 -6.99 -4.68
CA ALA A 48 -10.94 -6.72 -5.37
C ALA A 48 -9.90 -6.04 -4.45
N PRO A 49 -10.16 -4.89 -3.81
CA PRO A 49 -9.20 -4.29 -2.89
C PRO A 49 -8.94 -5.14 -1.64
N ILE A 50 -9.94 -5.90 -1.14
CA ILE A 50 -9.72 -6.83 -0.02
C ILE A 50 -8.70 -7.90 -0.41
N ILE A 51 -8.83 -8.53 -1.57
CA ILE A 51 -7.88 -9.56 -2.05
C ILE A 51 -6.50 -8.95 -2.26
N MET A 52 -6.42 -7.77 -2.88
CA MET A 52 -5.14 -7.09 -3.10
C MET A 52 -4.41 -6.83 -1.78
N HIS A 53 -5.11 -6.29 -0.78
CA HIS A 53 -4.52 -6.02 0.53
C HIS A 53 -4.17 -7.31 1.30
N ALA A 54 -5.02 -8.32 1.22
CA ALA A 54 -4.76 -9.63 1.83
C ALA A 54 -3.53 -10.32 1.22
N ILE A 55 -3.33 -10.23 -0.10
CA ILE A 55 -2.13 -10.73 -0.78
C ILE A 55 -0.90 -9.95 -0.33
N TRP A 56 -0.98 -8.61 -0.28
CA TRP A 56 0.11 -7.77 0.18
C TRP A 56 0.57 -8.17 1.59
N ASN A 57 -0.35 -8.26 2.53
CA ASN A 57 -0.04 -8.66 3.90
C ASN A 57 0.32 -10.14 4.03
N GLY A 58 -0.42 -11.04 3.38
CA GLY A 58 -0.18 -12.48 3.48
C GLY A 58 1.18 -12.88 2.89
N ILE A 59 1.47 -12.45 1.67
CA ILE A 59 2.76 -12.76 1.05
C ILE A 59 3.85 -11.86 1.62
N GLY A 60 3.61 -10.56 1.69
CA GLY A 60 4.62 -9.57 2.11
C GLY A 60 5.02 -9.71 3.57
N SER A 61 4.05 -9.83 4.48
CA SER A 61 4.32 -9.91 5.93
C SER A 61 4.54 -11.36 6.39
N ILE A 62 3.56 -12.25 6.17
CA ILE A 62 3.58 -13.60 6.78
C ILE A 62 4.55 -14.55 6.07
N ILE A 63 4.67 -14.49 4.74
CA ILE A 63 5.58 -15.37 4.01
C ILE A 63 6.99 -14.78 3.97
N LEU A 64 7.13 -13.56 3.48
CA LEU A 64 8.44 -12.96 3.19
C LEU A 64 9.05 -12.18 4.37
N GLY A 65 8.24 -11.72 5.32
CA GLY A 65 8.70 -10.83 6.38
C GLY A 65 9.21 -9.47 5.87
N GLY A 66 8.74 -9.05 4.69
CA GLY A 66 9.16 -7.81 4.00
C GLY A 66 8.22 -6.62 4.20
N VAL A 67 7.13 -6.79 4.96
CA VAL A 67 6.08 -5.80 5.22
C VAL A 67 5.80 -5.79 6.72
N SER A 68 5.79 -4.64 7.37
CA SER A 68 5.67 -4.54 8.83
C SER A 68 5.09 -3.23 9.37
N LEU A 69 4.56 -2.32 8.53
CA LEU A 69 4.06 -1.02 8.99
C LEU A 69 2.81 -1.11 9.87
N ALA A 70 1.96 -2.10 9.66
CA ALA A 70 0.80 -2.32 10.51
C ALA A 70 1.19 -3.10 11.77
N ASP A 71 1.95 -4.19 11.60
CA ASP A 71 2.49 -5.02 12.67
C ASP A 71 3.60 -5.92 12.12
N ASP A 72 4.55 -6.32 12.96
CA ASP A 72 5.60 -7.28 12.60
C ASP A 72 5.18 -8.69 13.01
N TYR A 73 4.44 -9.36 12.14
CA TYR A 73 3.94 -10.71 12.36
C TYR A 73 5.06 -11.77 12.28
N PRO A 74 4.90 -12.92 12.96
CA PRO A 74 5.73 -14.09 12.70
C PRO A 74 5.70 -14.45 11.20
N HIS A 75 6.87 -14.67 10.60
CA HIS A 75 7.01 -14.92 9.17
C HIS A 75 7.90 -16.11 8.88
N LEU A 76 7.69 -16.71 7.69
CA LEU A 76 8.40 -17.94 7.30
C LEU A 76 9.81 -17.63 6.79
N LEU A 77 10.00 -16.52 6.10
CA LEU A 77 11.27 -16.10 5.50
C LEU A 77 11.64 -14.69 6.02
N ASN A 78 12.92 -14.42 6.11
CA ASN A 78 13.45 -13.09 6.45
C ASN A 78 14.04 -12.45 5.19
N VAL A 79 13.22 -11.72 4.44
CA VAL A 79 13.73 -10.94 3.31
C VAL A 79 14.38 -9.66 3.82
N THR A 80 15.62 -9.43 3.42
CA THR A 80 16.36 -8.22 3.73
C THR A 80 16.54 -7.38 2.47
N PHE A 81 16.23 -6.08 2.59
CA PHE A 81 16.42 -5.11 1.53
C PHE A 81 17.69 -4.30 1.85
N ASN A 82 18.73 -4.51 1.06
CA ASN A 82 20.02 -3.84 1.28
C ASN A 82 20.20 -2.67 0.30
N GLY A 83 20.93 -1.64 0.71
CA GLY A 83 21.24 -0.50 -0.14
C GLY A 83 20.77 0.83 0.44
N ASN A 84 20.51 1.79 -0.44
CA ASN A 84 20.03 3.11 -0.04
C ASN A 84 18.62 3.01 0.57
N ASP A 85 18.39 3.60 1.75
CA ASP A 85 17.16 3.53 2.51
C ASP A 85 15.92 4.04 1.71
N ILE A 86 16.12 5.00 0.81
CA ILE A 86 15.04 5.49 -0.05
C ILE A 86 14.54 4.40 -1.01
N LEU A 87 15.44 3.55 -1.49
CA LEU A 87 15.11 2.45 -2.40
C LEU A 87 14.72 1.17 -1.66
N SER A 88 15.42 0.85 -0.59
CA SER A 88 15.21 -0.38 0.19
C SER A 88 14.06 -0.26 1.20
N GLY A 89 13.68 0.98 1.57
CA GLY A 89 12.70 1.28 2.60
C GLY A 89 13.27 1.35 4.02
N GLY A 90 14.55 1.07 4.19
CA GLY A 90 15.22 1.12 5.49
C GLY A 90 14.53 0.23 6.54
N VAL A 91 14.28 0.78 7.72
CA VAL A 91 13.63 0.08 8.84
C VAL A 91 12.19 -0.36 8.54
N CYS A 92 11.52 0.30 7.59
CA CYS A 92 10.15 -0.03 7.18
C CYS A 92 10.09 -1.07 6.08
N LYS A 93 11.22 -1.68 5.76
CA LYS A 93 11.32 -2.68 4.70
C LYS A 93 10.76 -2.10 3.40
N ILE A 94 10.21 -2.91 2.51
CA ILE A 94 9.71 -2.43 1.21
C ILE A 94 8.62 -1.34 1.32
N GLU A 95 7.87 -1.31 2.41
CA GLU A 95 6.81 -0.31 2.63
C GLU A 95 7.35 1.12 2.85
N GLY A 96 8.63 1.27 3.21
CA GLY A 96 9.31 2.57 3.28
C GLY A 96 9.93 3.03 1.96
N SER A 97 9.84 2.21 0.90
CA SER A 97 10.52 2.44 -0.37
C SER A 97 9.80 3.44 -1.28
N ILE A 98 10.58 4.31 -1.93
CA ILE A 98 10.10 5.16 -3.02
C ILE A 98 9.59 4.32 -4.21
N VAL A 99 10.07 3.10 -4.38
CA VAL A 99 9.63 2.18 -5.43
C VAL A 99 8.15 1.84 -5.26
N VAL A 100 7.71 1.55 -4.03
CA VAL A 100 6.29 1.30 -3.73
C VAL A 100 5.45 2.54 -4.00
N LEU A 101 5.94 3.73 -3.66
CA LEU A 101 5.24 4.99 -3.96
C LEU A 101 5.02 5.16 -5.47
N VAL A 102 6.06 4.96 -6.26
CA VAL A 102 5.97 5.06 -7.73
C VAL A 102 5.00 4.03 -8.30
N ILE A 103 5.04 2.78 -7.82
CA ILE A 103 4.12 1.72 -8.25
C ILE A 103 2.68 2.09 -7.89
N ASN A 104 2.41 2.55 -6.68
CA ASN A 104 1.08 2.97 -6.26
C ASN A 104 0.53 4.09 -7.14
N ILE A 105 1.31 5.15 -7.39
CA ILE A 105 0.92 6.27 -8.25
C ILE A 105 0.65 5.79 -9.68
N PHE A 106 1.51 4.94 -10.22
CA PHE A 106 1.33 4.36 -11.55
C PHE A 106 0.02 3.57 -11.64
N MET A 107 -0.25 2.70 -10.67
CA MET A 107 -1.48 1.89 -10.62
C MET A 107 -2.73 2.74 -10.44
N ILE A 108 -2.69 3.80 -9.63
CA ILE A 108 -3.78 4.79 -9.53
C ILE A 108 -4.08 5.37 -10.92
N GLY A 109 -3.06 5.79 -11.66
CA GLY A 109 -3.21 6.32 -13.02
C GLY A 109 -3.83 5.31 -13.98
N VAL A 110 -3.34 4.07 -13.97
CA VAL A 110 -3.87 2.99 -14.81
C VAL A 110 -5.35 2.73 -14.54
N PHE A 111 -5.74 2.52 -13.29
CA PHE A 111 -7.13 2.24 -12.94
C PHE A 111 -8.06 3.43 -13.15
N ALA A 112 -7.58 4.66 -12.94
CA ALA A 112 -8.34 5.86 -13.27
C ALA A 112 -8.64 5.97 -14.78
N ILE A 113 -7.67 5.65 -15.63
CA ILE A 113 -7.85 5.63 -17.09
C ILE A 113 -8.82 4.51 -17.49
N LEU A 114 -8.64 3.30 -16.95
CA LEU A 114 -9.52 2.17 -17.24
C LEU A 114 -10.96 2.46 -16.81
N LYS A 115 -11.16 3.06 -15.63
CA LYS A 115 -12.48 3.50 -15.16
C LYS A 115 -13.10 4.49 -16.14
N LYS A 116 -12.35 5.51 -16.59
CA LYS A 116 -12.86 6.50 -17.55
C LYS A 116 -13.29 5.84 -18.86
N ARG A 117 -12.52 4.86 -19.37
CA ARG A 117 -12.85 4.13 -20.60
C ARG A 117 -14.09 3.24 -20.46
N LYS A 118 -14.31 2.68 -19.26
CA LYS A 118 -15.47 1.82 -18.99
C LYS A 118 -16.81 2.60 -19.01
N HIS A 119 -16.74 3.90 -18.71
CA HIS A 119 -17.92 4.79 -18.61
C HIS A 119 -18.04 5.76 -19.82
N ALA A 120 -17.17 5.67 -20.81
CA ALA A 120 -17.21 6.40 -22.06
C ALA A 120 -17.95 5.61 -23.14
#